data_2bfcd016889ce6b221ea25ec5e0332e2
#
_entry.id   2bfcd016889ce6b221ea25ec5e0332e2
#
_cell.length_a   1.000
_cell.length_b   1.000
_cell.length_c   1.000
_cell.angle_alpha   90.00
_cell.angle_beta   90.00
_cell.angle_gamma   90.00
#
_symmetry.space_group_name_H-M   'P 1'
#
loop_
_entity.id
_entity.type
_entity.pdbx_description
1 polymer ?
#
loop_
_entity_poly.entity_id
_entity_poly.type
_entity_poly.pdbx_seq_one_letter_code
_entity_poly.pdbx_strand_id
1 'polypeptide(L)'
;MPFKRTVVAVVDDNLVILGALGRLLSAHGYDTELYASKDEFLDAVLTSEAICLIVDVHLGKECGIELALQLAKAGYTTPVIFMTADHHESVRIRALQAGAVAFLSKPFCANALLEALASLPPGRAIP
;
A
#
# COMPACT_ATOMS: atom_id res chain seq x y z
N MET A 1 16.04 24.94 0.37
CA MET A 1 15.65 23.84 -0.51
C MET A 1 14.63 22.95 0.16
N PRO A 2 13.43 22.91 -0.34
CA PRO A 2 12.44 22.01 0.26
C PRO A 2 12.80 20.56 0.00
N PHE A 3 12.78 19.76 1.04
CA PHE A 3 12.91 18.33 0.88
C PHE A 3 11.61 17.76 0.36
N LYS A 4 11.70 16.96 -0.67
CA LYS A 4 10.55 16.24 -1.17
C LYS A 4 10.26 15.09 -0.21
N ARG A 5 9.09 15.11 0.43
CA ARG A 5 8.71 14.04 1.34
C ARG A 5 8.37 12.79 0.54
N THR A 6 8.62 11.65 1.14
CA THR A 6 8.27 10.37 0.57
C THR A 6 6.77 10.15 0.71
N VAL A 7 6.11 9.90 -0.39
CA VAL A 7 4.66 9.70 -0.42
C VAL A 7 4.34 8.21 -0.41
N VAL A 8 3.43 7.81 0.47
CA VAL A 8 2.93 6.44 0.57
C VAL A 8 1.42 6.46 0.36
N ALA A 9 0.93 5.65 -0.56
CA ALA A 9 -0.51 5.51 -0.79
C ALA A 9 -1.03 4.32 0.02
N VAL A 10 -2.19 4.49 0.63
CA VAL A 10 -2.84 3.44 1.42
C VAL A 10 -4.25 3.23 0.89
N VAL A 11 -4.61 1.98 0.62
CA VAL A 11 -5.95 1.61 0.20
C VAL A 11 -6.53 0.62 1.21
N ASP A 12 -7.55 1.04 1.94
CA ASP A 12 -8.20 0.22 2.96
C ASP A 12 -9.63 0.74 3.17
N ASP A 13 -10.62 -0.12 3.07
CA ASP A 13 -12.01 0.26 3.22
C ASP A 13 -12.43 0.48 4.69
N ASN A 14 -11.60 0.06 5.64
CA ASN A 14 -11.83 0.35 7.05
C ASN A 14 -11.28 1.74 7.37
N LEU A 15 -12.18 2.70 7.56
CA LEU A 15 -11.79 4.09 7.77
C LEU A 15 -10.99 4.32 9.04
N VAL A 16 -11.20 3.50 10.07
CA VAL A 16 -10.44 3.60 11.32
C VAL A 16 -8.97 3.22 11.08
N ILE A 17 -8.75 2.12 10.37
CA ILE A 17 -7.41 1.65 10.03
C ILE A 17 -6.73 2.64 9.07
N LEU A 18 -7.46 3.11 8.07
CA LEU A 18 -6.95 4.08 7.11
C LEU A 18 -6.45 5.35 7.80
N GLY A 19 -7.26 5.89 8.71
CA GLY A 19 -6.87 7.07 9.47
C GLY A 19 -5.70 6.81 10.41
N ALA A 20 -5.66 5.64 11.05
CA ALA A 20 -4.55 5.27 11.94
C ALA A 20 -3.24 5.15 11.17
N LEU A 21 -3.27 4.54 9.99
CA LEU A 21 -2.08 4.45 9.13
C LEU A 21 -1.62 5.82 8.67
N GLY A 22 -2.56 6.69 8.30
CA GLY A 22 -2.21 8.05 7.90
C GLY A 22 -1.49 8.80 9.02
N ARG A 23 -1.99 8.70 10.24
CA ARG A 23 -1.35 9.35 11.40
C ARG A 23 0.02 8.76 11.71
N LEU A 24 0.14 7.44 11.67
CA LEU A 24 1.41 6.76 11.93
C LEU A 24 2.47 7.18 10.92
N LEU A 25 2.13 7.11 9.65
CA LEU A 25 3.07 7.44 8.57
C LEU A 25 3.46 8.92 8.62
N SER A 26 2.50 9.79 8.85
CA SER A 26 2.74 11.22 8.95
C SER A 26 3.68 11.54 10.11
N ALA A 27 3.50 10.87 11.24
CA ALA A 27 4.36 11.05 12.42
C ALA A 27 5.81 10.61 12.16
N HIS A 28 6.03 9.77 11.17
CA HIS A 28 7.36 9.26 10.83
C HIS A 28 7.93 9.87 9.55
N GLY A 29 7.37 10.99 9.12
CA GLY A 29 7.95 11.77 8.05
C GLY A 29 7.48 11.45 6.65
N TYR A 30 6.46 10.60 6.51
CA TYR A 30 5.88 10.28 5.20
C TYR A 30 4.68 11.18 4.91
N ASP A 31 4.54 11.58 3.66
CA ASP A 31 3.26 12.11 3.18
C ASP A 31 2.39 10.95 2.76
N THR A 32 1.08 11.09 2.86
CA THR A 32 0.16 10.00 2.57
C THR A 32 -0.90 10.40 1.57
N GLU A 33 -1.29 9.41 0.77
CA GLU A 33 -2.50 9.45 -0.05
C GLU A 33 -3.39 8.33 0.48
N LEU A 34 -4.58 8.67 0.96
CA LEU A 34 -5.47 7.71 1.61
C LEU A 34 -6.70 7.48 0.75
N TYR A 35 -6.97 6.23 0.45
CA TYR A 35 -8.11 5.83 -0.40
C TYR A 35 -8.92 4.75 0.29
N ALA A 36 -10.23 4.91 0.30
CA ALA A 36 -11.13 3.97 0.96
C ALA A 36 -11.59 2.85 0.04
N SER A 37 -11.24 2.91 -1.24
CA SER A 37 -11.64 1.88 -2.21
C SER A 37 -10.65 1.80 -3.36
N LYS A 38 -10.73 0.68 -4.07
CA LYS A 38 -9.97 0.49 -5.31
C LYS A 38 -10.28 1.59 -6.32
N ASP A 39 -11.56 1.93 -6.48
CA ASP A 39 -11.98 2.93 -7.46
C ASP A 39 -11.44 4.32 -7.14
N GLU A 40 -11.44 4.71 -5.85
CA GLU A 40 -10.85 5.98 -5.45
C GLU A 40 -9.37 6.06 -5.83
N PHE A 41 -8.63 4.97 -5.60
CA PHE A 41 -7.22 4.94 -5.97
C PHE A 41 -7.03 4.99 -7.48
N LEU A 42 -7.79 4.21 -8.24
CA LEU A 42 -7.64 4.17 -9.69
C LEU A 42 -7.98 5.51 -10.33
N ASP A 43 -8.93 6.25 -9.77
CA ASP A 43 -9.27 7.59 -10.25
C ASP A 43 -8.11 8.57 -10.05
N ALA A 44 -7.26 8.33 -9.07
CA ALA A 44 -6.15 9.23 -8.73
C ALA A 44 -4.79 8.71 -9.23
N VAL A 45 -4.72 7.53 -9.82
CA VAL A 45 -3.44 6.85 -10.07
C VAL A 45 -2.51 7.65 -10.99
N LEU A 46 -3.05 8.36 -11.96
CA LEU A 46 -2.24 9.12 -12.91
C LEU A 46 -1.57 10.34 -12.26
N THR A 47 -2.11 10.84 -11.17
CA THR A 47 -1.56 11.99 -10.46
C THR A 47 -0.89 11.61 -9.14
N SER A 48 -0.87 10.31 -8.81
CA SER A 48 -0.25 9.84 -7.59
C SER A 48 1.25 10.02 -7.63
N GLU A 49 1.82 10.46 -6.52
CA GLU A 49 3.26 10.56 -6.34
C GLU A 49 3.80 9.46 -5.42
N ALA A 50 2.99 8.45 -5.12
CA ALA A 50 3.36 7.41 -4.18
C ALA A 50 4.52 6.57 -4.69
N ILE A 51 5.48 6.31 -3.79
CA ILE A 51 6.61 5.44 -4.07
C ILE A 51 6.37 4.03 -3.55
N CYS A 52 5.30 3.84 -2.78
CA CYS A 52 4.90 2.56 -2.25
C CYS A 52 3.39 2.57 -2.05
N LEU A 53 2.78 1.40 -2.22
CA LEU A 53 1.36 1.22 -2.04
C LEU A 53 1.13 0.21 -0.92
N ILE A 54 0.35 0.59 0.08
CA ILE A 54 -0.08 -0.32 1.15
C ILE A 54 -1.54 -0.64 0.89
N VAL A 55 -1.85 -1.92 0.70
CA VAL A 55 -3.18 -2.35 0.27
C VAL A 55 -3.70 -3.45 1.18
N ASP A 56 -4.93 -3.30 1.66
CA ASP A 56 -5.64 -4.40 2.30
C ASP A 56 -6.03 -5.42 1.22
N VAL A 57 -5.79 -6.69 1.49
CA VAL A 57 -6.18 -7.76 0.56
C VAL A 57 -7.69 -7.76 0.34
N HIS A 58 -8.48 -7.48 1.38
CA HIS A 58 -9.93 -7.47 1.30
C HIS A 58 -10.45 -6.03 1.31
N LEU A 59 -10.90 -5.55 0.17
CA LEU A 59 -11.44 -4.20 -0.01
C LEU A 59 -12.96 -4.30 -0.26
N GLY A 60 -13.70 -4.53 0.82
CA GLY A 60 -15.12 -4.81 0.70
C GLY A 60 -15.35 -6.08 -0.10
N LYS A 61 -15.99 -5.96 -1.25
CA LYS A 61 -16.21 -7.08 -2.16
C LYS A 61 -15.07 -7.31 -3.14
N GLU A 62 -14.09 -6.39 -3.15
CA GLU A 62 -12.99 -6.43 -4.10
C GLU A 62 -11.73 -6.99 -3.46
N CYS A 63 -10.79 -7.41 -4.30
CA CYS A 63 -9.52 -7.99 -3.84
C CYS A 63 -8.37 -7.04 -4.13
N GLY A 64 -7.61 -6.70 -3.08
CA GLY A 64 -6.45 -5.83 -3.22
C GLY A 64 -5.33 -6.45 -4.06
N ILE A 65 -5.25 -7.78 -4.09
CA ILE A 65 -4.27 -8.47 -4.94
C ILE A 65 -4.59 -8.23 -6.42
N GLU A 66 -5.87 -8.24 -6.78
CA GLU A 66 -6.26 -7.94 -8.16
C GLU A 66 -5.92 -6.51 -8.55
N LEU A 67 -6.04 -5.57 -7.62
CA LEU A 67 -5.61 -4.20 -7.85
C LEU A 67 -4.11 -4.15 -8.20
N ALA A 68 -3.28 -4.84 -7.44
CA ALA A 68 -1.85 -4.88 -7.69
C ALA A 68 -1.53 -5.51 -9.05
N LEU A 69 -2.23 -6.58 -9.42
CA LEU A 69 -2.05 -7.22 -10.73
C LEU A 69 -2.46 -6.28 -11.86
N GLN A 70 -3.53 -5.54 -11.67
CA GLN A 70 -4.01 -4.57 -12.65
C GLN A 70 -2.98 -3.46 -12.87
N LEU A 71 -2.37 -2.97 -11.80
CA LEU A 71 -1.31 -1.95 -11.88
C LEU A 71 -0.09 -2.49 -12.62
N ALA A 72 0.33 -3.71 -12.30
CA ALA A 72 1.47 -4.33 -12.97
C ALA A 72 1.23 -4.48 -14.47
N LYS A 73 0.03 -4.88 -14.87
CA LYS A 73 -0.34 -4.98 -16.29
C LYS A 73 -0.31 -3.63 -16.99
N ALA A 74 -0.61 -2.56 -16.26
CA ALA A 74 -0.58 -1.20 -16.81
C ALA A 74 0.83 -0.61 -16.85
N GLY A 75 1.85 -1.34 -16.39
CA GLY A 75 3.24 -0.92 -16.45
C GLY A 75 3.76 -0.22 -15.21
N TYR A 76 2.96 -0.14 -14.15
CA TYR A 76 3.43 0.45 -12.89
C TYR A 76 4.34 -0.55 -12.17
N THR A 77 5.46 -0.05 -11.66
CA THR A 77 6.45 -0.86 -10.94
C THR A 77 6.51 -0.51 -9.46
N THR A 78 5.54 0.24 -8.97
CA THR A 78 5.46 0.66 -7.57
C THR A 78 5.42 -0.55 -6.64
N PRO A 79 6.31 -0.61 -5.63
CA PRO A 79 6.28 -1.69 -4.65
C PRO A 79 4.95 -1.72 -3.89
N VAL A 80 4.46 -2.91 -3.61
CA VAL A 80 3.20 -3.11 -2.90
C VAL A 80 3.44 -3.88 -1.61
N ILE A 81 2.90 -3.35 -0.51
CA ILE A 81 2.84 -4.02 0.77
C ILE A 81 1.39 -4.41 1.00
N PHE A 82 1.11 -5.69 1.17
CA PHE A 82 -0.24 -6.15 1.49
C PHE A 82 -0.44 -6.29 2.99
N MET A 83 -1.65 -5.96 3.44
CA MET A 83 -2.09 -6.21 4.81
C MET A 83 -3.35 -7.05 4.77
N THR A 84 -3.49 -7.98 5.71
CA THR A 84 -4.70 -8.78 5.81
C THR A 84 -4.86 -9.40 7.19
N ALA A 85 -6.13 -9.58 7.60
CA ALA A 85 -6.48 -10.43 8.73
C ALA A 85 -6.63 -11.90 8.32
N ASP A 86 -6.57 -12.19 7.03
CA ASP A 86 -6.72 -13.53 6.49
C ASP A 86 -5.36 -14.21 6.44
N HIS A 87 -5.20 -15.28 7.22
CA HIS A 87 -3.94 -15.99 7.37
C HIS A 87 -3.86 -17.27 6.52
N HIS A 88 -4.73 -17.43 5.53
CA HIS A 88 -4.65 -18.58 4.64
C HIS A 88 -3.40 -18.51 3.77
N GLU A 89 -2.70 -19.62 3.67
CA GLU A 89 -1.47 -19.70 2.87
C GLU A 89 -1.71 -19.35 1.40
N SER A 90 -2.87 -19.70 0.86
CA SER A 90 -3.21 -19.37 -0.52
C SER A 90 -3.24 -17.87 -0.76
N VAL A 91 -3.67 -17.08 0.21
CA VAL A 91 -3.69 -15.62 0.11
C VAL A 91 -2.26 -15.09 0.07
N ARG A 92 -1.41 -15.60 0.95
CA ARG A 92 0.00 -15.19 1.01
C ARG A 92 0.73 -15.51 -0.30
N ILE A 93 0.50 -16.70 -0.84
CA ILE A 93 1.10 -17.11 -2.11
C ILE A 93 0.66 -16.20 -3.25
N ARG A 94 -0.63 -15.89 -3.33
CA ARG A 94 -1.16 -15.00 -4.36
C ARG A 94 -0.57 -13.60 -4.25
N ALA A 95 -0.40 -13.10 -3.01
CA ALA A 95 0.21 -11.79 -2.79
C ALA A 95 1.66 -11.75 -3.28
N LEU A 96 2.43 -12.79 -2.98
CA LEU A 96 3.81 -12.89 -3.44
C LEU A 96 3.89 -12.97 -4.96
N GLN A 97 2.98 -13.72 -5.59
CA GLN A 97 2.92 -13.81 -7.05
C GLN A 97 2.54 -12.48 -7.70
N ALA A 98 1.82 -11.64 -7.00
CA ALA A 98 1.46 -10.30 -7.46
C ALA A 98 2.60 -9.28 -7.25
N GLY A 99 3.75 -9.71 -6.74
CA GLY A 99 4.92 -8.85 -6.59
C GLY A 99 5.00 -8.12 -5.26
N ALA A 100 4.36 -8.65 -4.21
CA ALA A 100 4.44 -8.04 -2.89
C ALA A 100 5.89 -7.97 -2.40
N VAL A 101 6.30 -6.81 -1.90
CA VAL A 101 7.59 -6.65 -1.25
C VAL A 101 7.51 -6.96 0.24
N ALA A 102 6.31 -6.92 0.81
CA ALA A 102 6.06 -7.35 2.18
C ALA A 102 4.59 -7.74 2.32
N PHE A 103 4.33 -8.55 3.34
CA PHE A 103 2.99 -9.05 3.65
C PHE A 103 2.83 -8.98 5.16
N LEU A 104 1.91 -8.13 5.62
CA LEU A 104 1.72 -7.87 7.04
C LEU A 104 0.37 -8.36 7.51
N SER A 105 0.35 -8.98 8.70
CA SER A 105 -0.88 -9.44 9.33
C SER A 105 -1.57 -8.31 10.06
N LYS A 106 -2.89 -8.31 10.07
CA LYS A 106 -3.69 -7.43 10.92
C LYS A 106 -4.02 -8.15 12.24
N PRO A 107 -4.01 -7.47 13.38
CA PRO A 107 -3.59 -6.08 13.55
C PRO A 107 -2.10 -5.92 13.23
N PHE A 108 -1.77 -4.86 12.53
CA PHE A 108 -0.40 -4.67 12.09
C PHE A 108 0.50 -4.19 13.24
N CYS A 109 1.77 -4.57 13.14
CA CYS A 109 2.80 -4.05 14.02
C CYS A 109 3.41 -2.81 13.36
N ALA A 110 3.37 -1.68 14.05
CA ALA A 110 3.91 -0.43 13.51
C ALA A 110 5.38 -0.57 13.11
N ASN A 111 6.17 -1.23 13.94
CA ASN A 111 7.59 -1.44 13.64
C ASN A 111 7.81 -2.27 12.38
N ALA A 112 7.01 -3.31 12.18
CA ALA A 112 7.11 -4.15 10.99
C ALA A 112 6.80 -3.35 9.72
N LEU A 113 5.77 -2.50 9.78
CA LEU A 113 5.43 -1.64 8.65
C LEU A 113 6.55 -0.64 8.35
N LEU A 114 7.04 0.04 9.37
CA LEU A 114 8.08 1.04 9.20
C LEU A 114 9.40 0.42 8.70
N GLU A 115 9.74 -0.78 9.17
CA GLU A 115 10.89 -1.51 8.67
C GLU A 115 10.73 -1.90 7.20
N ALA A 116 9.54 -2.34 6.82
CA ALA A 116 9.26 -2.68 5.42
C ALA A 116 9.43 -1.45 4.52
N LEU A 117 8.93 -0.30 4.95
CA LEU A 117 9.09 0.93 4.19
C LEU A 117 10.55 1.38 4.12
N ALA A 118 11.28 1.28 5.22
CA ALA A 118 12.68 1.69 5.27
C ALA A 118 13.59 0.81 4.41
N SER A 119 13.18 -0.43 4.15
CA SER A 119 13.96 -1.37 3.35
C SER A 119 13.74 -1.23 1.85
N LEU A 120 12.81 -0.38 1.43
CA LEU A 120 12.57 -0.16 0.01
C LEU A 120 13.75 0.58 -0.63
N PRO A 121 14.03 0.32 -1.91
CA PRO A 121 15.05 1.12 -2.62
C PRO A 121 14.61 2.57 -2.67
N PRO A 122 15.55 3.52 -2.90
CA PRO A 122 15.20 4.93 -3.04
C PRO A 122 14.01 5.10 -3.95
N GLY A 123 13.03 5.85 -3.46
CA GLY A 123 11.71 5.87 -4.05
C GLY A 123 11.67 6.35 -5.47
N ARG A 124 10.84 5.68 -6.24
CA ARG A 124 10.43 6.14 -7.56
C ARG A 124 8.94 6.36 -7.50
N ALA A 125 8.53 7.54 -7.91
CA ALA A 125 7.11 7.79 -8.06
C ALA A 125 6.54 6.87 -9.15
N ILE A 126 5.23 6.68 -9.13
CA ILE A 126 4.52 5.99 -10.20
C ILE A 126 4.80 6.73 -11.50
N PRO A 127 5.23 6.02 -12.55
CA PRO A 127 5.55 6.66 -13.83
C PRO A 127 4.37 7.35 -14.46
#